data_870f358d67b86122cb98d94e2acf773f
#
_entry.id   870f358d67b86122cb98d94e2acf773f
#
_cell.length_a   1.000
_cell.length_b   1.000
_cell.length_c   1.000
_cell.angle_alpha   90.00
_cell.angle_beta   90.00
_cell.angle_gamma   90.00
#
_symmetry.space_group_name_H-M   'P 1'
#
loop_
_entity.id
_entity.type
_entity.pdbx_description
1 polymer ?
#
loop_
_entity_poly.entity_id
_entity_poly.type
_entity_poly.pdbx_seq_one_letter_code
_entity_poly.pdbx_strand_id
1 'polypeptide(L)'
;VYKRQPMNRTYIQHYKSLFTLGIPIVIGQVGVIILGFADTLMIGHHSTNELAAASFVNNMFTLAIIFATGFSYGLTPIVGSLFGRGETSVVGRMLKNSIFANVLLAVLLTFIMWVLYLNIHRLGQPEELLPLMRPYFIVLLISLLFVLLFNAFKQFADGITDTRVSMWLLLGGNVMNIIGNYIPVSYTHLTL
;
A
#
# COMPACT_ATOMS: atom_id res chain seq x y z
N VAL A 1 -48.37 2.49 -8.49
CA VAL A 1 -48.19 3.87 -7.99
C VAL A 1 -46.78 3.99 -7.43
N TYR A 2 -45.85 4.49 -8.24
CA TYR A 2 -44.52 4.85 -7.75
C TYR A 2 -44.68 6.09 -6.84
N LYS A 3 -44.63 5.90 -5.52
CA LYS A 3 -44.50 7.01 -4.57
C LYS A 3 -43.12 7.66 -4.84
N ARG A 4 -43.12 8.84 -5.46
CA ARG A 4 -41.92 9.71 -5.52
C ARG A 4 -41.54 10.06 -4.09
N GLN A 5 -40.49 9.42 -3.57
CA GLN A 5 -39.87 9.84 -2.31
C GLN A 5 -39.32 11.27 -2.48
N PRO A 6 -39.36 12.13 -1.46
CA PRO A 6 -38.86 13.48 -1.57
C PRO A 6 -37.33 13.46 -1.85
N MET A 7 -36.99 13.77 -3.09
CA MET A 7 -35.63 13.65 -3.64
C MET A 7 -34.54 14.37 -2.84
N ASN A 8 -34.85 15.48 -2.18
CA ASN A 8 -33.83 16.32 -1.56
C ASN A 8 -33.16 15.72 -0.31
N ARG A 9 -33.90 15.01 0.57
CA ARG A 9 -33.28 14.41 1.78
C ARG A 9 -32.41 13.20 1.48
N THR A 10 -32.79 12.41 0.50
CA THR A 10 -32.06 11.21 0.08
C THR A 10 -30.70 11.56 -0.51
N TYR A 11 -30.62 12.56 -1.40
CA TYR A 11 -29.36 13.00 -2.00
C TYR A 11 -28.37 13.53 -0.96
N ILE A 12 -28.82 14.39 -0.04
CA ILE A 12 -27.96 14.94 1.03
C ILE A 12 -27.39 13.83 1.91
N GLN A 13 -28.19 12.82 2.25
CA GLN A 13 -27.71 11.67 3.01
C GLN A 13 -26.66 10.84 2.26
N HIS A 14 -26.86 10.62 0.96
CA HIS A 14 -25.88 9.93 0.12
C HIS A 14 -24.57 10.73 0.02
N TYR A 15 -24.62 12.03 -0.22
CA TYR A 15 -23.41 12.86 -0.22
C TYR A 15 -22.70 12.85 1.12
N LYS A 16 -23.42 12.96 2.23
CA LYS A 16 -22.82 12.88 3.57
C LYS A 16 -22.12 11.54 3.79
N SER A 17 -22.73 10.42 3.39
CA SER A 17 -22.12 9.09 3.48
C SER A 17 -20.86 8.98 2.61
N LEU A 18 -20.91 9.47 1.37
CA LEU A 18 -19.75 9.47 0.47
C LEU A 18 -18.58 10.28 1.06
N PHE A 19 -18.84 11.47 1.60
CA PHE A 19 -17.78 12.27 2.24
C PHE A 19 -17.25 11.62 3.51
N THR A 20 -18.12 11.04 4.34
CA THR A 20 -17.71 10.38 5.58
C THR A 20 -16.80 9.18 5.32
N LEU A 21 -17.04 8.43 4.25
CA LEU A 21 -16.21 7.29 3.84
C LEU A 21 -15.00 7.72 3.01
N GLY A 22 -15.18 8.69 2.12
CA GLY A 22 -14.15 9.11 1.18
C GLY A 22 -13.04 9.93 1.80
N ILE A 23 -13.35 10.87 2.71
CA ILE A 23 -12.36 11.73 3.33
C ILE A 23 -11.26 10.94 4.05
N PRO A 24 -11.54 9.94 4.92
CA PRO A 24 -10.50 9.14 5.54
C PRO A 24 -9.60 8.41 4.53
N ILE A 25 -10.18 7.90 3.44
CA ILE A 25 -9.41 7.24 2.37
C ILE A 25 -8.45 8.24 1.71
N VAL A 26 -8.95 9.45 1.37
CA VAL A 26 -8.13 10.51 0.75
C VAL A 26 -7.00 10.94 1.69
N ILE A 27 -7.29 11.16 2.98
CA ILE A 27 -6.28 11.52 3.97
C ILE A 27 -5.19 10.45 4.05
N GLY A 28 -5.56 9.16 4.10
CA GLY A 28 -4.61 8.06 4.10
C GLY A 28 -3.73 8.05 2.84
N GLN A 29 -4.30 8.24 1.65
CA GLN A 29 -3.57 8.25 0.40
C GLN A 29 -2.63 9.47 0.27
N VAL A 30 -3.08 10.65 0.70
CA VAL A 30 -2.22 11.85 0.75
C VAL A 30 -1.04 11.62 1.69
N GLY A 31 -1.27 10.97 2.84
CA GLY A 31 -0.19 10.58 3.77
C GLY A 31 0.87 9.70 3.10
N VAL A 32 0.47 8.70 2.31
CA VAL A 32 1.40 7.82 1.56
C VAL A 32 2.21 8.61 0.53
N ILE A 33 1.57 9.56 -0.18
CA ILE A 33 2.26 10.40 -1.17
C ILE A 33 3.31 11.30 -0.49
N ILE A 34 2.93 11.95 0.62
CA ILE A 34 3.83 12.80 1.40
C ILE A 34 5.03 11.98 1.91
N LEU A 35 4.78 10.77 2.40
CA LEU A 35 5.84 9.86 2.85
C LEU A 35 6.82 9.54 1.72
N GLY A 36 6.32 9.10 0.56
CA GLY A 36 7.18 8.80 -0.59
C GLY A 36 8.01 9.99 -1.05
N PHE A 37 7.46 11.20 -0.96
CA PHE A 37 8.21 12.44 -1.24
C PHE A 37 9.30 12.70 -0.18
N ALA A 38 8.98 12.53 1.11
CA ALA A 38 9.94 12.69 2.20
C ALA A 38 11.09 11.68 2.08
N ASP A 39 10.80 10.40 1.83
CA ASP A 39 11.80 9.36 1.63
C ASP A 39 12.74 9.70 0.46
N THR A 40 12.19 10.16 -0.65
CA THR A 40 12.97 10.57 -1.83
C THR A 40 13.90 11.73 -1.51
N LEU A 41 13.42 12.74 -0.77
CA LEU A 41 14.25 13.88 -0.34
C LEU A 41 15.37 13.43 0.61
N MET A 42 15.05 12.57 1.58
CA MET A 42 16.04 12.09 2.56
C MET A 42 17.17 11.31 1.89
N ILE A 43 16.85 10.39 0.99
CA ILE A 43 17.84 9.60 0.23
C ILE A 43 18.66 10.54 -0.68
N GLY A 44 18.01 11.48 -1.37
CA GLY A 44 18.65 12.41 -2.29
C GLY A 44 19.66 13.37 -1.60
N HIS A 45 19.39 13.72 -0.35
CA HIS A 45 20.33 14.51 0.45
C HIS A 45 21.58 13.73 0.86
N HIS A 46 21.49 12.40 0.99
CA HIS A 46 22.60 11.56 1.39
C HIS A 46 23.53 11.26 0.21
N SER A 47 22.98 10.76 -0.90
CA SER A 47 23.77 10.38 -2.08
C SER A 47 22.93 10.31 -3.34
N THR A 48 23.43 10.90 -4.44
CA THR A 48 22.79 10.79 -5.77
C THR A 48 22.80 9.36 -6.30
N ASN A 49 23.85 8.58 -6.01
CA ASN A 49 23.93 7.17 -6.41
C ASN A 49 22.95 6.30 -5.64
N GLU A 50 22.77 6.54 -4.34
CA GLU A 50 21.75 5.85 -3.55
C GLU A 50 20.35 6.19 -4.02
N LEU A 51 20.08 7.47 -4.34
CA LEU A 51 18.80 7.89 -4.92
C LEU A 51 18.53 7.20 -6.26
N ALA A 52 19.53 7.12 -7.14
CA ALA A 52 19.42 6.46 -8.43
C ALA A 52 19.13 4.96 -8.25
N ALA A 53 19.87 4.29 -7.36
CA ALA A 53 19.68 2.87 -7.04
C ALA A 53 18.29 2.60 -6.46
N ALA A 54 17.87 3.38 -5.46
CA ALA A 54 16.56 3.26 -4.83
C ALA A 54 15.42 3.54 -5.82
N SER A 55 15.54 4.58 -6.65
CA SER A 55 14.53 4.94 -7.65
C SER A 55 14.33 3.83 -8.68
N PHE A 56 15.40 3.21 -9.14
CA PHE A 56 15.31 2.10 -10.09
C PHE A 56 14.58 0.90 -9.47
N VAL A 57 14.98 0.49 -8.28
CA VAL A 57 14.36 -0.64 -7.59
C VAL A 57 12.90 -0.34 -7.26
N ASN A 58 12.59 0.87 -6.75
CA ASN A 58 11.23 1.29 -6.46
C ASN A 58 10.33 1.25 -7.70
N ASN A 59 10.82 1.69 -8.87
CA ASN A 59 10.05 1.62 -10.11
C ASN A 59 9.69 0.18 -10.49
N MET A 60 10.61 -0.78 -10.31
CA MET A 60 10.32 -2.20 -10.52
C MET A 60 9.25 -2.72 -9.56
N PHE A 61 9.39 -2.40 -8.26
CA PHE A 61 8.40 -2.82 -7.26
C PHE A 61 7.06 -2.11 -7.43
N THR A 62 7.04 -0.88 -7.92
CA THR A 62 5.79 -0.15 -8.21
C THR A 62 4.89 -0.92 -9.16
N LEU A 63 5.43 -1.55 -10.21
CA LEU A 63 4.64 -2.38 -11.12
C LEU A 63 4.02 -3.59 -10.40
N ALA A 64 4.79 -4.28 -9.57
CA ALA A 64 4.29 -5.41 -8.78
C ALA A 64 3.21 -4.96 -7.77
N ILE A 65 3.42 -3.82 -7.11
CA ILE A 65 2.49 -3.26 -6.12
C ILE A 65 1.19 -2.79 -6.78
N ILE A 66 1.24 -2.14 -7.95
CA ILE A 66 0.05 -1.72 -8.70
C ILE A 66 -0.79 -2.95 -9.06
N PHE A 67 -0.16 -4.01 -9.56
CA PHE A 67 -0.86 -5.26 -9.88
C PHE A 67 -1.49 -5.89 -8.63
N ALA A 68 -0.73 -6.00 -7.55
CA ALA A 68 -1.19 -6.54 -6.28
C ALA A 68 -2.35 -5.73 -5.68
N THR A 69 -2.25 -4.41 -5.72
CA THR A 69 -3.28 -3.50 -5.19
C THR A 69 -4.56 -3.58 -6.03
N GLY A 70 -4.42 -3.62 -7.37
CA GLY A 70 -5.56 -3.81 -8.27
C GLY A 70 -6.31 -5.11 -8.00
N PHE A 71 -5.58 -6.22 -7.77
CA PHE A 71 -6.17 -7.48 -7.38
C PHE A 71 -6.94 -7.37 -6.04
N SER A 72 -6.31 -6.76 -5.04
CA SER A 72 -6.91 -6.58 -3.71
C SER A 72 -8.16 -5.69 -3.73
N TYR A 73 -8.23 -4.70 -4.61
CA TYR A 73 -9.39 -3.80 -4.76
C TYR A 73 -10.67 -4.53 -5.11
N GLY A 74 -10.61 -5.69 -5.77
CA GLY A 74 -11.76 -6.53 -6.06
C GLY A 74 -12.50 -7.01 -4.80
N LEU A 75 -11.86 -7.04 -3.63
CA LEU A 75 -12.48 -7.45 -2.38
C LEU A 75 -13.51 -6.44 -1.86
N THR A 76 -13.24 -5.15 -1.96
CA THR A 76 -14.07 -4.08 -1.39
C THR A 76 -15.53 -4.12 -1.86
N PRO A 77 -15.86 -4.17 -3.17
CA PRO A 77 -17.24 -4.23 -3.61
C PRO A 77 -17.94 -5.53 -3.23
N ILE A 78 -17.22 -6.66 -3.19
CA ILE A 78 -17.78 -7.96 -2.78
C ILE A 78 -18.19 -7.91 -1.32
N VAL A 79 -17.27 -7.49 -0.44
CA VAL A 79 -17.52 -7.36 0.99
C VAL A 79 -18.61 -6.32 1.26
N GLY A 80 -18.58 -5.17 0.59
CA GLY A 80 -19.60 -4.12 0.74
C GLY A 80 -21.00 -4.59 0.37
N SER A 81 -21.14 -5.37 -0.70
CA SER A 81 -22.42 -5.96 -1.10
C SER A 81 -22.94 -6.96 -0.08
N LEU A 82 -22.08 -7.85 0.43
CA LEU A 82 -22.45 -8.86 1.44
C LEU A 82 -22.78 -8.20 2.78
N PHE A 83 -21.99 -7.21 3.20
CA PHE A 83 -22.20 -6.47 4.43
C PHE A 83 -23.53 -5.68 4.38
N GLY A 84 -23.80 -5.03 3.25
CA GLY A 84 -25.06 -4.31 3.04
C GLY A 84 -26.31 -5.21 3.05
N ARG A 85 -26.15 -6.52 2.76
CA ARG A 85 -27.22 -7.53 2.87
C ARG A 85 -27.32 -8.17 4.26
N GLY A 86 -26.44 -7.82 5.19
CA GLY A 86 -26.41 -8.39 6.54
C GLY A 86 -25.82 -9.81 6.63
N GLU A 87 -25.15 -10.29 5.57
CA GLU A 87 -24.59 -11.65 5.48
C GLU A 87 -23.23 -11.75 6.21
N THR A 88 -23.18 -11.40 7.51
CA THR A 88 -21.95 -11.27 8.30
C THR A 88 -21.09 -12.53 8.35
N SER A 89 -21.71 -13.71 8.37
CA SER A 89 -20.98 -14.98 8.34
C SER A 89 -20.23 -15.21 7.03
N VAL A 90 -20.81 -14.76 5.90
CA VAL A 90 -20.17 -14.82 4.59
C VAL A 90 -19.05 -13.79 4.49
N VAL A 91 -19.25 -12.59 5.03
CA VAL A 91 -18.23 -11.54 5.12
C VAL A 91 -16.97 -12.05 5.82
N GLY A 92 -17.10 -12.74 6.96
CA GLY A 92 -15.96 -13.35 7.67
C GLY A 92 -15.21 -14.41 6.84
N ARG A 93 -15.95 -15.22 6.05
CA ARG A 93 -15.32 -16.18 5.13
C ARG A 93 -14.59 -15.48 3.98
N MET A 94 -15.12 -14.35 3.48
CA MET A 94 -14.47 -13.56 2.43
C MET A 94 -13.12 -13.02 2.89
N LEU A 95 -13.00 -12.58 4.15
CA LEU A 95 -11.71 -12.17 4.70
C LEU A 95 -10.67 -13.29 4.66
N LYS A 96 -11.03 -14.50 5.14
CA LYS A 96 -10.12 -15.65 5.11
C LYS A 96 -9.67 -16.01 3.69
N ASN A 97 -10.61 -16.05 2.76
CA ASN A 97 -10.32 -16.34 1.35
C ASN A 97 -9.43 -15.25 0.73
N SER A 98 -9.68 -13.99 1.07
CA SER A 98 -8.87 -12.87 0.59
C SER A 98 -7.44 -12.92 1.12
N ILE A 99 -7.25 -13.21 2.41
CA ILE A 99 -5.92 -13.39 2.99
C ILE A 99 -5.18 -14.50 2.24
N PHE A 100 -5.81 -15.66 2.05
CA PHE A 100 -5.20 -16.76 1.32
C PHE A 100 -4.83 -16.39 -0.11
N ALA A 101 -5.73 -15.74 -0.85
CA ALA A 101 -5.48 -15.31 -2.21
C ALA A 101 -4.37 -14.25 -2.31
N ASN A 102 -4.32 -13.30 -1.37
CA ASN A 102 -3.25 -12.31 -1.32
C ASN A 102 -1.89 -12.92 -0.93
N VAL A 103 -1.86 -13.92 -0.04
CA VAL A 103 -0.62 -14.65 0.27
C VAL A 103 -0.13 -15.43 -0.96
N LEU A 104 -1.02 -16.11 -1.67
CA LEU A 104 -0.65 -16.82 -2.90
C LEU A 104 -0.10 -15.86 -3.95
N LEU A 105 -0.75 -14.71 -4.13
CA LEU A 105 -0.28 -13.67 -5.05
C LEU A 105 1.06 -13.08 -4.58
N ALA A 106 1.25 -12.88 -3.27
CA ALA A 106 2.52 -12.40 -2.72
C ALA A 106 3.66 -13.37 -3.03
N VAL A 107 3.45 -14.67 -2.83
CA VAL A 107 4.44 -15.70 -3.17
C VAL A 107 4.78 -15.68 -4.66
N LEU A 108 3.76 -15.58 -5.53
CA LEU A 108 3.97 -15.50 -6.98
C LEU A 108 4.77 -14.26 -7.37
N LEU A 109 4.39 -13.08 -6.88
CA LEU A 109 5.08 -11.83 -7.18
C LEU A 109 6.49 -11.82 -6.60
N THR A 110 6.68 -12.32 -5.38
CA THR A 110 8.02 -12.46 -4.78
C THR A 110 8.89 -13.38 -5.62
N PHE A 111 8.37 -14.48 -6.15
CA PHE A 111 9.12 -15.37 -7.04
C PHE A 111 9.52 -14.66 -8.35
N ILE A 112 8.60 -13.93 -8.98
CA ILE A 112 8.90 -13.16 -10.20
C ILE A 112 9.99 -12.11 -9.91
N MET A 113 9.83 -11.35 -8.83
CA MET A 113 10.81 -10.33 -8.43
C MET A 113 12.15 -10.94 -8.02
N TRP A 114 12.15 -12.14 -7.43
CA TRP A 114 13.37 -12.89 -7.15
C TRP A 114 14.14 -13.28 -8.43
N VAL A 115 13.43 -13.71 -9.46
CA VAL A 115 14.04 -13.99 -10.79
C VAL A 115 14.66 -12.73 -11.39
N LEU A 116 13.98 -11.57 -11.26
CA LEU A 116 14.54 -10.28 -11.69
C LEU A 116 15.77 -9.90 -10.87
N TYR A 117 15.76 -10.12 -9.55
CA TYR A 117 16.90 -9.90 -8.67
C TYR A 117 18.14 -10.70 -9.11
N LEU A 118 17.97 -11.98 -9.46
CA LEU A 118 19.06 -12.82 -9.94
C LEU A 118 19.66 -12.32 -11.27
N ASN A 119 18.86 -11.60 -12.06
CA ASN A 119 19.26 -11.04 -13.36
C ASN A 119 19.48 -9.53 -13.33
N ILE A 120 19.61 -8.93 -12.15
CA ILE A 120 19.68 -7.46 -11.98
C ILE A 120 20.82 -6.82 -12.79
N HIS A 121 21.94 -7.53 -12.93
CA HIS A 121 23.09 -7.10 -13.73
C HIS A 121 22.81 -7.02 -15.24
N ARG A 122 21.76 -7.69 -15.74
CA ARG A 122 21.35 -7.66 -17.16
C ARG A 122 20.36 -6.55 -17.48
N LEU A 123 19.92 -5.78 -16.47
CA LEU A 123 18.91 -4.75 -16.63
C LEU A 123 19.48 -3.40 -17.10
N GLY A 124 20.77 -3.37 -17.53
CA GLY A 124 21.41 -2.20 -18.13
C GLY A 124 21.71 -1.06 -17.15
N GLN A 125 21.82 -1.37 -15.86
CA GLN A 125 22.23 -0.38 -14.86
C GLN A 125 23.76 -0.34 -14.73
N PRO A 126 24.34 0.85 -14.39
CA PRO A 126 25.76 0.97 -14.10
C PRO A 126 26.19 -0.01 -12.99
N GLU A 127 27.34 -0.67 -13.19
CA GLU A 127 27.86 -1.65 -12.22
C GLU A 127 28.10 -1.04 -10.83
N GLU A 128 28.40 0.24 -10.76
CA GLU A 128 28.61 1.00 -9.52
C GLU A 128 27.34 1.05 -8.64
N LEU A 129 26.16 0.97 -9.22
CA LEU A 129 24.88 0.99 -8.48
C LEU A 129 24.48 -0.40 -7.95
N LEU A 130 24.99 -1.48 -8.51
CA LEU A 130 24.59 -2.84 -8.12
C LEU A 130 24.79 -3.15 -6.62
N PRO A 131 25.91 -2.75 -5.98
CA PRO A 131 26.11 -2.96 -4.55
C PRO A 131 25.05 -2.26 -3.68
N LEU A 132 24.53 -1.11 -4.13
CA LEU A 132 23.48 -0.34 -3.44
C LEU A 132 22.07 -0.92 -3.70
N MET A 133 21.82 -1.37 -4.93
CA MET A 133 20.54 -1.91 -5.36
C MET A 133 20.21 -3.26 -4.70
N ARG A 134 21.18 -4.14 -4.56
CA ARG A 134 20.96 -5.51 -4.07
C ARG A 134 20.39 -5.59 -2.66
N PRO A 135 20.97 -4.96 -1.63
CA PRO A 135 20.42 -5.00 -0.28
C PRO A 135 19.02 -4.36 -0.22
N TYR A 136 18.83 -3.24 -0.91
CA TYR A 136 17.54 -2.56 -0.96
C TYR A 136 16.46 -3.41 -1.61
N PHE A 137 16.79 -4.11 -2.71
CA PHE A 137 15.90 -5.04 -3.40
C PHE A 137 15.42 -6.17 -2.47
N ILE A 138 16.33 -6.76 -1.69
CA ILE A 138 15.99 -7.84 -0.74
C ILE A 138 15.03 -7.37 0.34
N VAL A 139 15.25 -6.17 0.89
CA VAL A 139 14.33 -5.58 1.88
C VAL A 139 12.92 -5.43 1.28
N LEU A 140 12.82 -4.92 0.05
CA LEU A 140 11.52 -4.77 -0.62
C LEU A 140 10.87 -6.11 -0.97
N LEU A 141 11.66 -7.14 -1.33
CA LEU A 141 11.15 -8.51 -1.53
C LEU A 141 10.44 -9.03 -0.27
N ILE A 142 11.08 -8.88 0.88
CA ILE A 142 10.50 -9.31 2.17
C ILE A 142 9.24 -8.49 2.48
N SER A 143 9.28 -7.18 2.23
CA SER A 143 8.17 -6.28 2.51
C SER A 143 6.92 -6.57 1.68
N LEU A 144 7.07 -7.16 0.49
CA LEU A 144 5.97 -7.42 -0.45
C LEU A 144 4.87 -8.29 0.16
N LEU A 145 5.22 -9.31 0.94
CA LEU A 145 4.25 -10.15 1.66
C LEU A 145 3.41 -9.32 2.64
N PHE A 146 4.08 -8.46 3.42
CA PHE A 146 3.39 -7.62 4.41
C PHE A 146 2.50 -6.58 3.75
N VAL A 147 2.92 -6.01 2.62
CA VAL A 147 2.12 -5.06 1.82
C VAL A 147 0.84 -5.71 1.31
N LEU A 148 0.91 -6.95 0.78
CA LEU A 148 -0.28 -7.64 0.28
C LEU A 148 -1.22 -8.06 1.42
N LEU A 149 -0.68 -8.51 2.55
CA LEU A 149 -1.48 -8.78 3.74
C LEU A 149 -2.19 -7.52 4.24
N PHE A 150 -1.46 -6.41 4.33
CA PHE A 150 -2.03 -5.13 4.70
C PHE A 150 -3.16 -4.72 3.73
N ASN A 151 -2.94 -4.85 2.41
CA ASN A 151 -3.96 -4.56 1.40
C ASN A 151 -5.21 -5.42 1.59
N ALA A 152 -5.08 -6.72 1.89
CA ALA A 152 -6.23 -7.59 2.15
C ALA A 152 -7.08 -7.08 3.32
N PHE A 153 -6.45 -6.72 4.45
CA PHE A 153 -7.15 -6.17 5.61
C PHE A 153 -7.74 -4.79 5.34
N LYS A 154 -6.98 -3.93 4.64
CA LYS A 154 -7.44 -2.59 4.27
C LYS A 154 -8.68 -2.64 3.39
N GLN A 155 -8.66 -3.43 2.32
CA GLN A 155 -9.79 -3.54 1.41
C GLN A 155 -11.01 -4.18 2.07
N PHE A 156 -10.79 -5.08 3.02
CA PHE A 156 -11.85 -5.63 3.84
C PHE A 156 -12.48 -4.57 4.74
N ALA A 157 -11.68 -3.78 5.46
CA ALA A 157 -12.15 -2.69 6.32
C ALA A 157 -12.93 -1.64 5.53
N ASP A 158 -12.42 -1.25 4.36
CA ASP A 158 -13.10 -0.32 3.45
C ASP A 158 -14.45 -0.92 2.98
N GLY A 159 -14.52 -2.24 2.73
CA GLY A 159 -15.73 -2.95 2.35
C GLY A 159 -16.80 -2.98 3.44
N ILE A 160 -16.44 -3.11 4.70
CA ILE A 160 -17.38 -3.01 5.83
C ILE A 160 -17.64 -1.57 6.27
N THR A 161 -17.23 -0.61 5.45
CA THR A 161 -17.39 0.85 5.69
C THR A 161 -16.60 1.41 6.88
N ASP A 162 -15.59 0.69 7.38
CA ASP A 162 -14.70 1.15 8.44
C ASP A 162 -13.38 1.72 7.88
N THR A 163 -13.49 2.78 7.09
CA THR A 163 -12.37 3.46 6.45
C THR A 163 -11.45 4.20 7.42
N ARG A 164 -11.93 4.47 8.65
CA ARG A 164 -11.15 5.18 9.67
C ARG A 164 -10.00 4.33 10.20
N VAL A 165 -10.23 3.03 10.39
CA VAL A 165 -9.19 2.09 10.83
C VAL A 165 -8.07 2.05 9.78
N SER A 166 -8.41 1.91 8.51
CA SER A 166 -7.44 1.94 7.39
C SER A 166 -6.63 3.23 7.38
N MET A 167 -7.28 4.38 7.56
CA MET A 167 -6.62 5.69 7.63
C MET A 167 -5.61 5.76 8.78
N TRP A 168 -6.01 5.39 10.00
CA TRP A 168 -5.14 5.46 11.17
C TRP A 168 -3.95 4.51 11.07
N LEU A 169 -4.15 3.31 10.49
CA LEU A 169 -3.05 2.36 10.24
C LEU A 169 -2.05 2.93 9.23
N LEU A 170 -2.50 3.56 8.15
CA LEU A 170 -1.63 4.21 7.16
C LEU A 170 -0.86 5.37 7.80
N LEU A 171 -1.53 6.27 8.51
CA LEU A 171 -0.89 7.41 9.16
C LEU A 171 0.12 6.97 10.23
N GLY A 172 -0.25 5.98 11.04
CA GLY A 172 0.65 5.40 12.05
C GLY A 172 1.88 4.77 11.42
N GLY A 173 1.72 4.01 10.33
CA GLY A 173 2.83 3.45 9.56
C GLY A 173 3.76 4.53 9.00
N ASN A 174 3.19 5.61 8.45
CA ASN A 174 3.95 6.74 7.94
C ASN A 174 4.78 7.44 9.03
N VAL A 175 4.18 7.69 10.19
CA VAL A 175 4.89 8.28 11.35
C VAL A 175 6.04 7.37 11.79
N MET A 176 5.81 6.07 11.91
CA MET A 176 6.85 5.10 12.28
C MET A 176 7.98 5.04 11.25
N ASN A 177 7.66 5.14 9.96
CA ASN A 177 8.65 5.18 8.90
C ASN A 177 9.52 6.44 9.01
N ILE A 178 8.92 7.63 9.16
CA ILE A 178 9.65 8.90 9.32
C ILE A 178 10.59 8.82 10.53
N ILE A 179 10.12 8.33 11.68
CA ILE A 179 10.93 8.16 12.88
C ILE A 179 12.08 7.17 12.62
N GLY A 180 11.78 6.03 11.99
CA GLY A 180 12.77 5.01 11.65
C GLY A 180 13.86 5.51 10.70
N ASN A 181 13.52 6.38 9.75
CA ASN A 181 14.48 6.98 8.84
C ASN A 181 15.31 8.09 9.51
N TYR A 182 14.72 8.83 10.46
CA TYR A 182 15.41 9.93 11.16
C TYR A 182 16.49 9.42 12.12
N ILE A 183 16.24 8.31 12.83
CA ILE A 183 17.17 7.77 13.84
C ILE A 183 18.54 7.41 13.25
N PRO A 184 18.66 6.60 12.17
CA PRO A 184 19.97 6.27 11.59
C PRO A 184 20.72 7.50 11.06
N VAL A 185 20.00 8.45 10.41
CA VAL A 185 20.60 9.67 9.87
C VAL A 185 21.21 10.53 10.99
N SER A 186 20.53 10.66 12.13
CA SER A 186 21.06 11.41 13.28
C SER A 186 22.27 10.72 13.94
N TYR A 187 22.30 9.39 13.96
CA TYR A 187 23.44 8.65 14.54
C TYR A 187 24.68 8.68 13.65
N THR A 188 24.56 8.68 12.33
CA THR A 188 25.69 8.77 11.41
C THR A 188 26.32 10.16 11.38
N HIS A 189 25.58 11.23 11.68
CA HIS A 189 26.13 12.58 11.84
C HIS A 189 26.84 12.82 13.18
N LEU A 190 26.64 11.98 14.17
CA LEU A 190 27.32 12.07 15.49
C LEU A 190 28.65 11.31 15.55
N THR A 191 28.97 10.49 14.54
CA THR A 191 30.18 9.65 14.48
C THR A 191 31.19 10.11 13.42
N LEU A 192 30.98 11.27 12.79
CA LEU A 192 31.93 11.98 11.95
C LEU A 192 32.32 13.30 12.58
#